data_362d803958e059e2c9ca3e4d9c0a500f
#
_entry.id   362d803958e059e2c9ca3e4d9c0a500f
#
_cell.length_a   1.000
_cell.length_b   1.000
_cell.length_c   1.000
_cell.angle_alpha   90.00
_cell.angle_beta   90.00
_cell.angle_gamma   90.00
#
_symmetry.space_group_name_H-M   'P 1'
#
loop_
_entity.id
_entity.type
_entity.pdbx_description
1 polymer ?
#
loop_
_entity_poly.entity_id
_entity_poly.type
_entity_poly.pdbx_seq_one_letter_code
_entity_poly.pdbx_strand_id
1 'polypeptide(L)'
;TCALPIWSEELEDVTIGCSNIIPPMTVLDCAHPQAFRISTYFMGYEERRAWKAGRADFTSVHLGQVDQWCRETFHPDLAFFDVSLPDEEGYMSFGASGCCMHPFIQEETDNIVLQINRFSPYVTGQRTKIHISQARHVVWADVEKETIPGGPAEEDPIVAAMSRYLLDQIPDGACIQLGIGGVATAVGYGLMSKNDLGCHTEMMSDSIMALMKVEIGRASC
;
A
#
# COMPACT_ATOMS: atom_id res chain seq x y z
N THR A 1 -10.86 -3.57 8.89
CA THR A 1 -11.26 -4.26 10.11
C THR A 1 -12.71 -3.93 10.47
N CYS A 2 -13.64 -4.84 10.20
CA CYS A 2 -15.07 -4.64 10.50
C CYS A 2 -15.41 -4.71 12.00
N ALA A 3 -14.50 -5.19 12.85
CA ALA A 3 -14.78 -5.38 14.28
C ALA A 3 -14.85 -4.05 15.05
N LEU A 4 -13.93 -3.13 14.84
CA LEU A 4 -13.90 -1.86 15.58
C LEU A 4 -15.18 -1.04 15.46
N PRO A 5 -15.80 -0.87 14.27
CA PRO A 5 -17.07 -0.16 14.16
C PRO A 5 -18.23 -0.80 14.93
N ILE A 6 -18.27 -2.14 15.03
CA ILE A 6 -19.32 -2.88 15.73
C ILE A 6 -19.26 -2.60 17.24
N TRP A 7 -18.06 -2.50 17.81
CA TRP A 7 -17.83 -2.27 19.24
C TRP A 7 -17.61 -0.80 19.59
N SER A 8 -17.94 0.12 18.68
CA SER A 8 -17.68 1.55 18.85
C SER A 8 -18.35 2.17 20.10
N GLU A 9 -19.44 1.58 20.59
CA GLU A 9 -20.11 2.03 21.82
C GLU A 9 -19.33 1.69 23.11
N GLU A 10 -18.44 0.70 23.04
CA GLU A 10 -17.65 0.20 24.17
C GLU A 10 -16.20 0.72 24.14
N LEU A 11 -15.82 1.42 23.07
CA LEU A 11 -14.46 1.90 22.85
C LEU A 11 -14.38 3.42 23.06
N GLU A 12 -13.32 3.85 23.73
CA GLU A 12 -13.00 5.27 23.93
C GLU A 12 -11.51 5.50 23.62
N ASP A 13 -11.19 6.66 23.09
CA ASP A 13 -9.82 7.15 22.84
C ASP A 13 -8.91 6.19 22.03
N VAL A 14 -9.48 5.51 21.04
CA VAL A 14 -8.73 4.59 20.20
C VAL A 14 -7.99 5.36 19.10
N THR A 15 -6.67 5.33 19.13
CA THR A 15 -5.83 5.86 18.04
C THR A 15 -5.51 4.75 17.06
N ILE A 16 -5.87 4.96 15.78
CA ILE A 16 -5.58 4.04 14.68
C ILE A 16 -4.42 4.60 13.87
N GLY A 17 -3.26 3.94 13.95
CA GLY A 17 -2.14 4.21 13.07
C GLY A 17 -2.35 3.56 11.70
N CYS A 18 -2.25 4.35 10.66
CA CYS A 18 -2.45 3.87 9.30
C CYS A 18 -1.79 4.79 8.27
N SER A 19 -1.70 4.31 7.04
CA SER A 19 -1.25 5.12 5.92
C SER A 19 -1.88 4.65 4.63
N ASN A 20 -2.25 5.60 3.77
CA ASN A 20 -2.77 5.35 2.42
C ASN A 20 -3.88 4.28 2.38
N ILE A 21 -4.90 4.50 3.20
CA ILE A 21 -6.02 3.55 3.29
C ILE A 21 -6.81 3.52 1.98
N ILE A 22 -7.01 2.31 1.48
CA ILE A 22 -7.94 2.07 0.38
C ILE A 22 -9.37 2.12 0.95
N PRO A 23 -10.27 2.94 0.40
CA PRO A 23 -11.65 3.07 0.89
C PRO A 23 -12.40 1.73 0.92
N PRO A 24 -13.39 1.55 1.81
CA PRO A 24 -13.87 2.51 2.80
C PRO A 24 -13.16 2.40 4.16
N MET A 25 -12.99 3.54 4.85
CA MET A 25 -12.58 3.56 6.26
C MET A 25 -13.81 3.54 7.16
N THR A 26 -14.30 2.36 7.45
CA THR A 26 -15.58 2.13 8.14
C THR A 26 -15.68 2.73 9.54
N VAL A 27 -14.54 2.92 10.23
CA VAL A 27 -14.51 3.58 11.56
C VAL A 27 -14.91 5.05 11.53
N LEU A 28 -14.88 5.69 10.38
CA LEU A 28 -15.34 7.07 10.23
C LEU A 28 -16.85 7.18 10.10
N ASP A 29 -17.52 6.09 9.73
CA ASP A 29 -18.94 6.01 9.41
C ASP A 29 -19.73 5.10 10.38
N CYS A 30 -19.10 4.66 11.48
CA CYS A 30 -19.76 3.85 12.51
C CYS A 30 -20.68 4.71 13.42
N ALA A 31 -21.40 4.06 14.33
CA ALA A 31 -22.35 4.71 15.24
C ALA A 31 -21.67 5.73 16.18
N HIS A 32 -20.45 5.43 16.63
CA HIS A 32 -19.68 6.29 17.56
C HIS A 32 -18.29 6.62 16.97
N PRO A 33 -18.23 7.36 15.86
CA PRO A 33 -16.95 7.62 15.16
C PRO A 33 -16.00 8.49 16.00
N GLN A 34 -16.50 9.21 17.00
CA GLN A 34 -15.71 10.02 17.93
C GLN A 34 -14.80 9.18 18.85
N ALA A 35 -15.07 7.88 18.99
CA ALA A 35 -14.21 6.96 19.72
C ALA A 35 -12.85 6.74 19.04
N PHE A 36 -12.74 7.13 17.77
CA PHE A 36 -11.55 6.84 16.93
C PHE A 36 -10.86 8.11 16.47
N ARG A 37 -9.54 8.12 16.60
CA ARG A 37 -8.65 9.11 16.03
C ARG A 37 -7.64 8.44 15.11
N ILE A 38 -7.37 9.06 13.97
CA ILE A 38 -6.42 8.53 12.99
C ILE A 38 -5.07 9.20 13.20
N SER A 39 -4.01 8.41 13.28
CA SER A 39 -2.62 8.87 13.23
C SER A 39 -1.99 8.39 11.93
N THR A 40 -1.54 9.32 11.10
CA THR A 40 -1.02 8.98 9.76
C THR A 40 0.19 9.81 9.39
N TYR A 41 1.08 9.24 8.59
CA TYR A 41 2.19 9.93 7.94
C TYR A 41 1.96 10.09 6.42
N PHE A 42 0.87 9.52 5.89
CA PHE A 42 0.53 9.61 4.47
C PHE A 42 -0.96 9.95 4.30
N MET A 43 -1.23 11.10 3.69
CA MET A 43 -2.58 11.63 3.54
C MET A 43 -3.24 11.14 2.24
N GLY A 44 -3.77 9.92 2.26
CA GLY A 44 -4.65 9.39 1.22
C GLY A 44 -6.04 10.05 1.22
N TYR A 45 -6.97 9.45 0.50
CA TYR A 45 -8.33 9.98 0.39
C TYR A 45 -9.07 9.94 1.75
N GLU A 46 -9.03 8.78 2.41
CA GLU A 46 -9.75 8.58 3.68
C GLU A 46 -9.12 9.35 4.83
N GLU A 47 -7.80 9.43 4.89
CA GLU A 47 -7.08 10.20 5.89
C GLU A 47 -7.41 11.71 5.77
N ARG A 48 -7.52 12.24 4.55
CA ARG A 48 -7.97 13.62 4.32
C ARG A 48 -9.42 13.84 4.74
N ARG A 49 -10.29 12.84 4.56
CA ARG A 49 -11.68 12.89 5.04
C ARG A 49 -11.72 12.96 6.57
N ALA A 50 -10.94 12.11 7.25
CA ALA A 50 -10.78 12.13 8.70
C ALA A 50 -10.22 13.46 9.19
N TRP A 51 -9.20 13.99 8.54
CA TRP A 51 -8.58 15.26 8.89
C TRP A 51 -9.55 16.44 8.76
N LYS A 52 -10.31 16.52 7.67
CA LYS A 52 -11.36 17.53 7.49
C LYS A 52 -12.44 17.45 8.56
N ALA A 53 -12.69 16.27 9.10
CA ALA A 53 -13.62 16.05 10.22
C ALA A 53 -12.99 16.32 11.60
N GLY A 54 -11.73 16.78 11.68
CA GLY A 54 -11.01 17.04 12.92
C GLY A 54 -10.61 15.78 13.71
N ARG A 55 -10.55 14.62 13.03
CA ARG A 55 -10.31 13.30 13.63
C ARG A 55 -9.03 12.62 13.15
N ALA A 56 -8.11 13.36 12.55
CA ALA A 56 -6.81 12.82 12.17
C ALA A 56 -5.69 13.76 12.56
N ASP A 57 -4.58 13.16 12.99
CA ASP A 57 -3.29 13.80 13.19
C ASP A 57 -2.35 13.37 12.08
N PHE A 58 -1.64 14.33 11.53
CA PHE A 58 -0.65 14.09 10.49
C PHE A 58 0.75 14.34 11.02
N THR A 59 1.61 13.34 10.89
CA THR A 59 3.03 13.44 11.21
C THR A 59 3.83 13.58 9.91
N SER A 60 4.53 14.70 9.77
CA SER A 60 5.44 14.90 8.63
C SER A 60 6.73 14.12 8.84
N VAL A 61 6.93 13.09 8.04
CA VAL A 61 8.11 12.23 8.10
C VAL A 61 8.52 11.81 6.69
N HIS A 62 9.81 11.70 6.44
CA HIS A 62 10.28 11.13 5.18
C HIS A 62 10.00 9.63 5.14
N LEU A 63 9.61 9.08 3.98
CA LEU A 63 9.30 7.67 3.82
C LEU A 63 10.44 6.77 4.33
N GLY A 64 11.70 7.14 4.09
CA GLY A 64 12.88 6.42 4.59
C GLY A 64 13.12 6.53 6.11
N GLN A 65 12.29 7.27 6.85
CA GLN A 65 12.38 7.43 8.31
C GLN A 65 11.13 6.90 9.03
N VAL A 66 10.24 6.26 8.31
CA VAL A 66 8.99 5.75 8.88
C VAL A 66 9.26 4.63 9.90
N ASP A 67 10.28 3.83 9.68
CA ASP A 67 10.75 2.82 10.64
C ASP A 67 11.19 3.45 11.97
N GLN A 68 11.91 4.57 11.92
CA GLN A 68 12.29 5.33 13.10
C GLN A 68 11.06 5.90 13.80
N TRP A 69 10.11 6.46 13.06
CA TRP A 69 8.85 6.96 13.62
C TRP A 69 8.05 5.85 14.32
N CYS A 70 7.99 4.65 13.74
CA CYS A 70 7.33 3.51 14.36
C CYS A 70 7.98 3.14 15.70
N ARG A 71 9.31 3.11 15.76
CA ARG A 71 10.04 2.73 16.97
C ARG A 71 10.06 3.81 18.06
N GLU A 72 10.09 5.09 17.68
CA GLU A 72 10.30 6.19 18.63
C GLU A 72 9.01 6.90 19.04
N THR A 73 7.98 6.83 18.23
CA THR A 73 6.76 7.65 18.41
C THR A 73 5.49 6.83 18.43
N PHE A 74 5.37 5.85 17.54
CA PHE A 74 4.16 5.05 17.39
C PHE A 74 4.37 3.68 18.03
N HIS A 75 3.83 3.50 19.24
CA HIS A 75 3.92 2.25 20.00
C HIS A 75 2.55 1.56 20.00
N PRO A 76 2.26 0.66 19.05
CA PRO A 76 0.95 0.05 18.95
C PRO A 76 0.73 -0.99 20.06
N ASP A 77 -0.41 -0.91 20.77
CA ASP A 77 -0.87 -1.96 21.68
C ASP A 77 -1.32 -3.21 20.92
N LEU A 78 -1.75 -3.04 19.68
CA LEU A 78 -2.31 -4.09 18.84
C LEU A 78 -2.03 -3.79 17.37
N ALA A 79 -1.56 -4.79 16.64
CA ALA A 79 -1.34 -4.72 15.20
C ALA A 79 -2.33 -5.61 14.44
N PHE A 80 -2.93 -5.08 13.37
CA PHE A 80 -3.74 -5.83 12.43
C PHE A 80 -3.04 -5.89 11.08
N PHE A 81 -2.78 -7.10 10.59
CA PHE A 81 -2.19 -7.29 9.26
C PHE A 81 -3.13 -8.11 8.38
N ASP A 82 -3.44 -7.58 7.20
CA ASP A 82 -4.02 -8.36 6.11
C ASP A 82 -2.88 -9.11 5.40
N VAL A 83 -2.99 -10.42 5.34
CA VAL A 83 -1.93 -11.30 4.85
C VAL A 83 -2.46 -12.29 3.82
N SER A 84 -1.56 -12.81 3.00
CA SER A 84 -1.86 -13.87 2.02
C SER A 84 -2.28 -15.17 2.69
N LEU A 85 -2.66 -16.16 1.89
CA LEU A 85 -2.72 -17.54 2.33
C LEU A 85 -1.35 -18.00 2.85
N PRO A 86 -1.31 -18.87 3.88
CA PRO A 86 -0.07 -19.45 4.35
C PRO A 86 0.56 -20.39 3.32
N ASP A 87 1.88 -20.40 3.26
CA ASP A 87 2.63 -21.42 2.55
C ASP A 87 2.72 -22.73 3.38
N GLU A 88 3.41 -23.75 2.84
CA GLU A 88 3.55 -25.07 3.48
C GLU A 88 4.29 -25.00 4.82
N GLU A 89 5.08 -23.97 5.04
CA GLU A 89 5.86 -23.74 6.27
C GLU A 89 5.10 -22.87 7.28
N GLY A 90 3.92 -22.35 6.93
CA GLY A 90 3.10 -21.48 7.76
C GLY A 90 3.46 -20.00 7.69
N TYR A 91 4.26 -19.58 6.71
CA TYR A 91 4.51 -18.17 6.44
C TYR A 91 3.43 -17.57 5.55
N MET A 92 3.09 -16.34 5.84
CA MET A 92 2.16 -15.52 5.06
C MET A 92 2.84 -14.22 4.67
N SER A 93 2.56 -13.74 3.47
CA SER A 93 3.07 -12.45 3.00
C SER A 93 2.18 -11.30 3.49
N PHE A 94 2.79 -10.16 3.79
CA PHE A 94 2.07 -8.91 4.05
C PHE A 94 1.37 -8.32 2.81
N GLY A 95 1.43 -9.01 1.67
CA GLY A 95 0.82 -8.58 0.43
C GLY A 95 1.54 -7.40 -0.23
N ALA A 96 0.95 -6.87 -1.28
CA ALA A 96 1.59 -5.87 -2.12
C ALA A 96 1.83 -4.52 -1.41
N SER A 97 1.01 -4.16 -0.44
CA SER A 97 1.09 -2.86 0.25
C SER A 97 1.65 -2.93 1.67
N GLY A 98 1.63 -4.10 2.30
CA GLY A 98 2.05 -4.26 3.69
C GLY A 98 3.56 -4.31 3.89
N CYS A 99 4.32 -4.63 2.85
CA CYS A 99 5.76 -4.87 2.96
C CYS A 99 6.59 -3.63 3.36
N CYS A 100 6.04 -2.42 3.22
CA CYS A 100 6.73 -1.20 3.61
C CYS A 100 6.73 -0.96 5.13
N MET A 101 5.62 -1.21 5.81
CA MET A 101 5.39 -0.81 7.20
C MET A 101 5.23 -1.99 8.17
N HIS A 102 4.54 -3.03 7.75
CA HIS A 102 4.19 -4.13 8.64
C HIS A 102 5.41 -4.80 9.29
N PRO A 103 6.57 -4.96 8.63
CA PRO A 103 7.76 -5.50 9.27
C PRO A 103 8.25 -4.69 10.47
N PHE A 104 8.09 -3.37 10.44
CA PHE A 104 8.49 -2.50 11.55
C PHE A 104 7.46 -2.55 12.68
N ILE A 105 6.17 -2.50 12.36
CA ILE A 105 5.09 -2.62 13.34
C ILE A 105 5.11 -4.00 14.03
N GLN A 106 5.46 -5.05 13.31
CA GLN A 106 5.64 -6.40 13.86
C GLN A 106 6.71 -6.46 14.96
N GLU A 107 7.73 -5.62 14.88
CA GLU A 107 8.81 -5.54 15.86
C GLU A 107 8.39 -4.78 17.14
N GLU A 108 7.32 -4.00 17.10
CA GLU A 108 6.90 -3.11 18.18
C GLU A 108 5.82 -3.71 19.10
N THR A 109 5.17 -4.81 18.71
CA THR A 109 4.14 -5.46 19.54
C THR A 109 4.04 -6.96 19.28
N ASP A 110 3.86 -7.71 20.36
CA ASP A 110 3.55 -9.16 20.30
C ASP A 110 2.03 -9.42 20.16
N ASN A 111 1.23 -8.38 20.23
CA ASN A 111 -0.23 -8.50 20.15
C ASN A 111 -0.70 -8.34 18.70
N ILE A 112 -0.49 -9.37 17.91
CA ILE A 112 -0.71 -9.37 16.46
C ILE A 112 -1.97 -10.15 16.12
N VAL A 113 -2.83 -9.53 15.32
CA VAL A 113 -3.98 -10.17 14.67
C VAL A 113 -3.71 -10.29 13.17
N LEU A 114 -3.72 -11.51 12.66
CA LEU A 114 -3.60 -11.76 11.22
C LEU A 114 -4.97 -11.99 10.60
N GLN A 115 -5.29 -11.21 9.59
CA GLN A 115 -6.43 -11.43 8.72
C GLN A 115 -5.96 -12.14 7.46
N ILE A 116 -6.23 -13.45 7.38
CA ILE A 116 -5.90 -14.24 6.18
C ILE A 116 -6.91 -13.91 5.10
N ASN A 117 -6.40 -13.51 3.94
CA ASN A 117 -7.20 -13.08 2.81
C ASN A 117 -6.66 -13.73 1.52
N ARG A 118 -7.48 -14.56 0.85
CA ARG A 118 -7.09 -15.21 -0.41
C ARG A 118 -6.81 -14.25 -1.55
N PHE A 119 -7.36 -13.03 -1.49
CA PHE A 119 -7.14 -12.00 -2.50
C PHE A 119 -5.87 -11.17 -2.25
N SER A 120 -5.20 -11.38 -1.11
CA SER A 120 -3.91 -10.77 -0.84
C SER A 120 -2.81 -11.59 -1.51
N PRO A 121 -2.04 -11.02 -2.47
CA PRO A 121 -1.03 -11.78 -3.19
C PRO A 121 0.13 -12.17 -2.28
N TYR A 122 0.71 -13.34 -2.54
CA TYR A 122 1.94 -13.75 -1.87
C TYR A 122 3.15 -13.07 -2.55
N VAL A 123 3.73 -12.09 -1.87
CA VAL A 123 4.89 -11.32 -2.34
C VAL A 123 6.16 -11.89 -1.73
N THR A 124 7.15 -12.19 -2.55
CA THR A 124 8.46 -12.68 -2.11
C THR A 124 9.44 -11.53 -1.94
N GLY A 125 10.39 -11.67 -1.03
CA GLY A 125 11.41 -10.65 -0.76
C GLY A 125 11.95 -10.74 0.68
N GLN A 126 12.80 -9.78 1.02
CA GLN A 126 13.28 -9.64 2.39
C GLN A 126 12.23 -8.93 3.24
N ARG A 127 11.99 -9.43 4.46
CA ARG A 127 11.05 -8.83 5.42
C ARG A 127 9.62 -8.65 4.88
N THR A 128 9.17 -9.56 4.00
CA THR A 128 7.84 -9.51 3.40
C THR A 128 6.85 -10.47 4.03
N LYS A 129 7.28 -11.23 5.04
CA LYS A 129 6.54 -12.37 5.59
C LYS A 129 6.43 -12.32 7.11
N ILE A 130 5.36 -12.96 7.60
CA ILE A 130 5.15 -13.27 9.01
C ILE A 130 4.76 -14.74 9.15
N HIS A 131 5.28 -15.41 10.17
CA HIS A 131 4.89 -16.78 10.48
C HIS A 131 3.63 -16.80 11.38
N ILE A 132 2.73 -17.74 11.15
CA ILE A 132 1.45 -17.85 11.88
C ILE A 132 1.64 -17.94 13.41
N SER A 133 2.74 -18.50 13.89
CA SER A 133 3.03 -18.58 15.33
C SER A 133 3.29 -17.24 16.02
N GLN A 134 3.50 -16.19 15.25
CA GLN A 134 3.68 -14.83 15.79
C GLN A 134 2.33 -14.11 16.02
N ALA A 135 1.24 -14.70 15.54
CA ALA A 135 -0.08 -14.13 15.74
C ALA A 135 -0.69 -14.58 17.07
N ARG A 136 -1.25 -13.64 17.81
CA ARG A 136 -2.11 -13.94 18.96
C ARG A 136 -3.50 -14.41 18.53
N HIS A 137 -3.99 -13.84 17.44
CA HIS A 137 -5.27 -14.21 16.84
C HIS A 137 -5.15 -14.27 15.32
N VAL A 138 -5.89 -15.21 14.74
CA VAL A 138 -6.00 -15.36 13.30
C VAL A 138 -7.48 -15.34 12.95
N VAL A 139 -7.83 -14.51 11.97
CA VAL A 139 -9.18 -14.44 11.41
C VAL A 139 -9.11 -14.71 9.91
N TRP A 140 -10.14 -15.33 9.39
CA TRP A 140 -10.28 -15.55 7.96
C TRP A 140 -11.29 -14.55 7.41
N ALA A 141 -10.88 -13.75 6.44
CA ALA A 141 -11.78 -12.80 5.79
C ALA A 141 -11.38 -12.61 4.33
N ASP A 142 -12.16 -13.19 3.46
CA ASP A 142 -12.00 -13.02 2.02
C ASP A 142 -12.59 -11.67 1.59
N VAL A 143 -11.75 -10.66 1.63
CA VAL A 143 -12.09 -9.30 1.21
C VAL A 143 -11.38 -9.01 -0.11
N GLU A 144 -12.14 -8.94 -1.19
CA GLU A 144 -11.62 -8.45 -2.45
C GLU A 144 -11.30 -6.96 -2.31
N LYS A 145 -10.04 -6.61 -2.56
CA LYS A 145 -9.61 -5.21 -2.47
C LYS A 145 -9.97 -4.50 -3.76
N GLU A 146 -10.61 -3.35 -3.61
CA GLU A 146 -10.75 -2.44 -4.74
C GLU A 146 -9.36 -2.04 -5.24
N THR A 147 -9.13 -2.16 -6.51
CA THR A 147 -7.91 -1.67 -7.15
C THR A 147 -8.08 -0.21 -7.50
N ILE A 148 -7.02 0.57 -7.36
CA ILE A 148 -7.01 1.92 -7.93
C ILE A 148 -7.16 1.75 -9.46
N PRO A 149 -8.17 2.37 -10.09
CA PRO A 149 -8.35 2.24 -11.52
C PRO A 149 -7.06 2.57 -12.25
N GLY A 150 -6.52 1.58 -12.95
CA GLY A 150 -5.36 1.72 -13.84
C GLY A 150 -5.84 1.72 -15.29
N GLY A 151 -4.93 1.95 -16.19
CA GLY A 151 -5.20 1.96 -17.61
C GLY A 151 -4.63 3.22 -18.28
N PRO A 152 -4.61 3.25 -19.62
CA PRO A 152 -4.20 4.46 -20.33
C PRO A 152 -5.13 5.60 -19.91
N ALA A 153 -4.54 6.72 -19.49
CA ALA A 153 -5.28 7.94 -19.19
C ALA A 153 -6.10 8.35 -20.44
N GLU A 154 -7.29 8.91 -20.22
CA GLU A 154 -7.99 9.62 -21.30
C GLU A 154 -6.99 10.55 -21.99
N GLU A 155 -7.09 10.67 -23.32
CA GLU A 155 -6.15 11.45 -24.14
C GLU A 155 -6.21 12.94 -23.78
N ASP A 156 -5.54 13.32 -22.69
CA ASP A 156 -5.24 14.72 -22.41
C ASP A 156 -4.10 15.14 -23.37
N PRO A 157 -4.35 16.12 -24.26
CA PRO A 157 -3.34 16.60 -25.22
C PRO A 157 -2.06 17.09 -24.55
N ILE A 158 -2.14 17.64 -23.34
CA ILE A 158 -0.99 18.12 -22.58
C ILE A 158 -0.17 16.91 -22.09
N VAL A 159 -0.82 15.92 -21.50
CA VAL A 159 -0.18 14.68 -21.06
C VAL A 159 0.47 13.97 -22.24
N ALA A 160 -0.21 13.88 -23.38
CA ALA A 160 0.32 13.27 -24.60
C ALA A 160 1.56 14.02 -25.14
N ALA A 161 1.56 15.34 -25.10
CA ALA A 161 2.70 16.15 -25.51
C ALA A 161 3.89 15.96 -24.56
N MET A 162 3.67 16.02 -23.25
CA MET A 162 4.70 15.80 -22.23
C MET A 162 5.32 14.41 -22.36
N SER A 163 4.48 13.39 -22.55
CA SER A 163 4.94 12.00 -22.70
C SER A 163 5.87 11.82 -23.91
N ARG A 164 5.55 12.43 -25.04
CA ARG A 164 6.42 12.39 -26.23
C ARG A 164 7.79 12.97 -25.94
N TYR A 165 7.87 14.15 -25.33
CA TYR A 165 9.17 14.76 -24.98
C TYR A 165 9.98 13.88 -24.02
N LEU A 166 9.33 13.24 -23.05
CA LEU A 166 9.99 12.34 -22.10
C LEU A 166 10.48 11.07 -22.79
N LEU A 167 9.67 10.47 -23.66
CA LEU A 167 10.03 9.25 -24.40
C LEU A 167 11.24 9.47 -25.30
N ASP A 168 11.39 10.65 -25.91
CA ASP A 168 12.56 11.00 -26.73
C ASP A 168 13.87 11.04 -25.92
N GLN A 169 13.79 11.26 -24.60
CA GLN A 169 14.96 11.29 -23.71
C GLN A 169 15.32 9.90 -23.15
N ILE A 170 14.46 8.90 -23.30
CA ILE A 170 14.68 7.57 -22.75
C ILE A 170 15.28 6.68 -23.84
N PRO A 171 16.55 6.28 -23.75
CA PRO A 171 17.16 5.38 -24.74
C PRO A 171 16.72 3.93 -24.51
N ASP A 172 16.92 3.07 -25.50
CA ASP A 172 16.89 1.63 -25.33
C ASP A 172 17.92 1.21 -24.28
N GLY A 173 17.63 0.17 -23.51
CA GLY A 173 18.49 -0.31 -22.43
C GLY A 173 18.44 0.53 -21.15
N ALA A 174 17.62 1.58 -21.09
CA ALA A 174 17.48 2.39 -19.88
C ALA A 174 16.87 1.61 -18.71
N CYS A 175 17.31 1.91 -17.49
CA CYS A 175 16.61 1.46 -16.28
C CYS A 175 15.63 2.54 -15.82
N ILE A 176 14.36 2.15 -15.68
CA ILE A 176 13.25 3.07 -15.41
C ILE A 176 12.66 2.88 -14.02
N GLN A 177 12.14 3.99 -13.47
CA GLN A 177 11.22 4.03 -12.35
C GLN A 177 9.98 4.81 -12.79
N LEU A 178 8.80 4.28 -12.52
CA LEU A 178 7.53 4.96 -12.79
C LEU A 178 6.78 5.19 -11.49
N GLY A 179 6.38 6.44 -11.27
CA GLY A 179 5.46 6.81 -10.20
C GLY A 179 4.00 6.62 -10.60
N ILE A 180 3.10 7.21 -9.81
CA ILE A 180 1.66 7.24 -10.07
C ILE A 180 1.25 8.60 -10.65
N GLY A 181 0.27 8.59 -11.55
CA GLY A 181 -0.29 9.79 -12.16
C GLY A 181 -0.34 9.71 -13.69
N GLY A 182 -1.12 10.60 -14.31
CA GLY A 182 -1.41 10.54 -15.74
C GLY A 182 -0.18 10.57 -16.64
N VAL A 183 0.79 11.45 -16.36
CA VAL A 183 2.05 11.53 -17.15
C VAL A 183 2.87 10.24 -17.02
N ALA A 184 3.07 9.74 -15.78
CA ALA A 184 3.81 8.50 -15.56
C ALA A 184 3.16 7.31 -16.26
N THR A 185 1.83 7.22 -16.21
CA THR A 185 1.05 6.19 -16.90
C THR A 185 1.21 6.29 -18.42
N ALA A 186 1.07 7.49 -18.98
CA ALA A 186 1.19 7.70 -20.42
C ALA A 186 2.61 7.42 -20.95
N VAL A 187 3.65 7.83 -20.19
CA VAL A 187 5.04 7.48 -20.49
C VAL A 187 5.22 5.97 -20.43
N GLY A 188 4.74 5.32 -19.38
CA GLY A 188 4.85 3.88 -19.19
C GLY A 188 4.28 3.08 -20.36
N TYR A 189 3.10 3.42 -20.86
CA TYR A 189 2.55 2.79 -22.08
C TYR A 189 3.33 3.16 -23.34
N GLY A 190 3.83 4.39 -23.44
CA GLY A 190 4.67 4.84 -24.58
C GLY A 190 6.00 4.10 -24.67
N LEU A 191 6.53 3.60 -23.55
CA LEU A 191 7.77 2.82 -23.50
C LEU A 191 7.68 1.46 -24.24
N MET A 192 6.49 1.02 -24.66
CA MET A 192 6.33 -0.14 -25.55
C MET A 192 7.04 0.01 -26.90
N SER A 193 7.45 1.23 -27.25
CA SER A 193 8.26 1.51 -28.45
C SER A 193 9.77 1.34 -28.23
N LYS A 194 10.21 1.04 -27.01
CA LYS A 194 11.62 0.89 -26.62
C LYS A 194 12.02 -0.58 -26.49
N ASN A 195 13.32 -0.85 -26.39
CA ASN A 195 13.87 -2.19 -26.26
C ASN A 195 14.77 -2.32 -25.04
N ASP A 196 14.87 -3.53 -24.50
CA ASP A 196 15.81 -3.93 -23.43
C ASP A 196 15.76 -3.07 -22.16
N LEU A 197 14.60 -2.55 -21.80
CA LEU A 197 14.46 -1.72 -20.62
C LEU A 197 14.67 -2.53 -19.33
N GLY A 198 15.41 -1.97 -18.36
CA GLY A 198 15.43 -2.40 -16.97
C GLY A 198 14.33 -1.70 -16.18
N CYS A 199 13.86 -2.33 -15.10
CA CYS A 199 12.88 -1.71 -14.20
C CYS A 199 13.36 -1.85 -12.77
N HIS A 200 13.54 -0.70 -12.09
CA HIS A 200 13.81 -0.61 -10.66
C HIS A 200 12.87 0.44 -10.08
N THR A 201 11.75 -0.01 -9.52
CA THR A 201 10.65 0.87 -9.13
C THR A 201 9.98 0.38 -7.85
N GLU A 202 9.50 1.32 -7.04
CA GLU A 202 8.65 1.02 -5.89
C GLU A 202 7.27 0.49 -6.31
N MET A 203 6.69 1.10 -7.34
CA MET A 203 5.33 0.79 -7.78
C MET A 203 5.31 -0.15 -8.98
N MET A 204 4.59 -1.26 -8.86
CA MET A 204 4.24 -2.13 -9.99
C MET A 204 2.93 -1.63 -10.60
N SER A 205 3.04 -0.74 -11.59
CA SER A 205 1.88 -0.18 -12.30
C SER A 205 1.42 -1.08 -13.45
N ASP A 206 0.18 -0.86 -13.92
CA ASP A 206 -0.38 -1.59 -15.07
C ASP A 206 0.47 -1.40 -16.34
N SER A 207 1.08 -0.24 -16.52
CA SER A 207 1.97 0.00 -17.65
C SER A 207 3.27 -0.81 -17.57
N ILE A 208 3.82 -1.02 -16.36
CA ILE A 208 4.97 -1.91 -16.16
C ILE A 208 4.56 -3.36 -16.44
N MET A 209 3.40 -3.80 -15.95
CA MET A 209 2.87 -5.12 -16.29
C MET A 209 2.67 -5.31 -17.80
N ALA A 210 2.22 -4.27 -18.49
CA ALA A 210 2.06 -4.30 -19.94
C ALA A 210 3.42 -4.45 -20.66
N LEU A 211 4.44 -3.71 -20.23
CA LEU A 211 5.82 -3.84 -20.73
C LEU A 211 6.38 -5.26 -20.52
N MET A 212 6.15 -5.84 -19.34
CA MET A 212 6.60 -7.21 -19.06
C MET A 212 5.93 -8.25 -19.97
N LYS A 213 4.63 -8.09 -20.25
CA LYS A 213 3.87 -9.01 -21.11
C LYS A 213 4.37 -9.02 -22.57
N VAL A 214 4.94 -7.93 -23.06
CA VAL A 214 5.51 -7.82 -24.39
C VAL A 214 7.04 -8.02 -24.42
N GLU A 215 7.61 -8.50 -23.32
CA GLU A 215 9.03 -8.83 -23.16
C GLU A 215 10.02 -7.66 -23.39
N ILE A 216 9.53 -6.43 -23.31
CA ILE A 216 10.33 -5.22 -23.50
C ILE A 216 11.18 -4.88 -22.26
N GLY A 217 10.79 -5.38 -21.09
CA GLY A 217 11.43 -5.05 -19.82
C GLY A 217 11.98 -6.28 -19.09
N ARG A 218 13.19 -6.15 -18.54
CA ARG A 218 13.74 -7.09 -17.56
C ARG A 218 13.62 -6.45 -16.18
N ALA A 219 12.92 -7.11 -15.24
CA ALA A 219 12.96 -6.68 -13.87
C ALA A 219 14.38 -6.92 -13.31
N SER A 220 15.04 -5.86 -12.89
CA SER A 220 16.24 -5.95 -12.07
C SER A 220 15.90 -5.42 -10.68
N CYS A 221 15.97 -6.27 -9.71
CA CYS A 221 15.97 -5.86 -8.30
C CYS A 221 17.38 -5.58 -7.83
#